data_84592deeab7670a779a38c0d37b8c6f8
#
_entry.id   84592deeab7670a779a38c0d37b8c6f8
#
_cell.length_a   1.000
_cell.length_b   1.000
_cell.length_c   1.000
_cell.angle_alpha   90.00
_cell.angle_beta   90.00
_cell.angle_gamma   90.00
#
_symmetry.space_group_name_H-M   'P 1'
#
loop_
_entity.id
_entity.type
_entity.pdbx_description
1 polymer ?
#
loop_
_entity_poly.entity_id
_entity_poly.type
_entity_poly.pdbx_seq_one_letter_code
_entity_poly.pdbx_strand_id
1 'polypeptide(L)'
;MSNATSSRPKIVIIGCGFGGLEAAKALRSAAVEITLIDRTNHHLFQPLLYQVATAGLSAPSIAAPARFLFRRQRNVTTLLGDVVDIDVAQRAVVLENGERVSYDHLIVAAGATHSYFGNDQWATHAPGLKTLEDAFEIRRRVLLAFEHAERNANSTAPEANTATREPWLTFAVIGAGPTGVEMAGTLAEIARHTLPEE
;
A
#
# COMPACT_ATOMS: atom_id res chain seq x y z
N MET A 1 -19.54 -36.35 34.09
CA MET A 1 -19.57 -35.99 32.65
C MET A 1 -18.92 -34.64 32.49
N SER A 2 -17.64 -34.62 32.11
CA SER A 2 -16.88 -33.37 31.90
C SER A 2 -17.38 -32.72 30.60
N ASN A 3 -18.05 -31.56 30.72
CA ASN A 3 -18.31 -30.71 29.60
C ASN A 3 -16.96 -30.17 29.13
N ALA A 4 -16.30 -30.85 28.20
CA ALA A 4 -15.24 -30.25 27.40
C ALA A 4 -15.90 -29.12 26.60
N THR A 5 -15.72 -27.89 27.05
CA THR A 5 -15.99 -26.69 26.24
C THR A 5 -15.11 -26.81 25.01
N SER A 6 -15.68 -27.27 23.88
CA SER A 6 -15.00 -27.29 22.59
C SER A 6 -14.60 -25.87 22.30
N SER A 7 -13.32 -25.54 22.46
CA SER A 7 -12.77 -24.25 22.07
C SER A 7 -12.95 -24.11 20.55
N ARG A 8 -13.42 -22.94 20.11
CA ARG A 8 -13.56 -22.67 18.67
C ARG A 8 -12.20 -22.76 17.99
N PRO A 9 -12.13 -23.33 16.79
CA PRO A 9 -10.88 -23.34 16.02
C PRO A 9 -10.33 -21.93 15.85
N LYS A 10 -9.02 -21.78 16.05
CA LYS A 10 -8.30 -20.54 15.89
C LYS A 10 -7.77 -20.41 14.46
N ILE A 11 -8.18 -19.38 13.78
CA ILE A 11 -7.72 -19.08 12.43
C ILE A 11 -6.84 -17.83 12.48
N VAL A 12 -5.61 -17.94 12.02
CA VAL A 12 -4.75 -16.77 11.80
C VAL A 12 -4.77 -16.42 10.32
N ILE A 13 -4.97 -15.14 10.00
CA ILE A 13 -4.91 -14.59 8.66
C ILE A 13 -3.78 -13.56 8.63
N ILE A 14 -2.77 -13.76 7.78
CA ILE A 14 -1.66 -12.83 7.59
C ILE A 14 -1.97 -11.92 6.40
N GLY A 15 -2.10 -10.62 6.65
CA GLY A 15 -2.38 -9.59 5.66
C GLY A 15 -3.86 -9.16 5.60
N CYS A 16 -4.10 -7.85 5.62
CA CYS A 16 -5.41 -7.21 5.48
C CYS A 16 -5.62 -6.61 4.07
N GLY A 17 -4.90 -7.11 3.06
CA GLY A 17 -5.15 -6.83 1.67
C GLY A 17 -6.47 -7.45 1.18
N PHE A 18 -6.70 -7.49 -0.13
CA PHE A 18 -7.93 -8.05 -0.70
C PHE A 18 -8.19 -9.49 -0.26
N GLY A 19 -7.16 -10.36 -0.32
CA GLY A 19 -7.31 -11.76 0.04
C GLY A 19 -7.68 -11.98 1.51
N GLY A 20 -6.96 -11.32 2.43
CA GLY A 20 -7.23 -11.46 3.87
C GLY A 20 -8.55 -10.84 4.31
N LEU A 21 -8.90 -9.68 3.73
CA LEU A 21 -10.20 -9.04 3.97
C LEU A 21 -11.36 -9.96 3.57
N GLU A 22 -11.31 -10.52 2.37
CA GLU A 22 -12.38 -11.40 1.86
C GLU A 22 -12.41 -12.75 2.60
N ALA A 23 -11.25 -13.32 2.96
CA ALA A 23 -11.20 -14.53 3.78
C ALA A 23 -11.85 -14.31 5.16
N ALA A 24 -11.53 -13.20 5.84
CA ALA A 24 -12.14 -12.87 7.12
C ALA A 24 -13.65 -12.64 7.01
N LYS A 25 -14.12 -11.96 5.96
CA LYS A 25 -15.55 -11.75 5.70
C LYS A 25 -16.30 -13.06 5.40
N ALA A 26 -15.71 -13.95 4.59
CA ALA A 26 -16.30 -15.25 4.25
C ALA A 26 -16.52 -16.13 5.50
N LEU A 27 -15.65 -16.00 6.51
CA LEU A 27 -15.73 -16.73 7.77
C LEU A 27 -16.63 -16.06 8.83
N ARG A 28 -17.37 -15.00 8.48
CA ARG A 28 -18.15 -14.19 9.42
C ARG A 28 -19.14 -14.98 10.25
N SER A 29 -19.81 -15.96 9.65
CA SER A 29 -20.82 -16.80 10.29
C SER A 29 -20.26 -18.13 10.81
N ALA A 30 -18.98 -18.42 10.59
CA ALA A 30 -18.37 -19.65 11.05
C ALA A 30 -18.12 -19.61 12.58
N ALA A 31 -18.21 -20.78 13.23
CA ALA A 31 -17.95 -20.94 14.65
C ALA A 31 -16.45 -21.03 14.94
N VAL A 32 -15.70 -19.99 14.56
CA VAL A 32 -14.24 -19.88 14.68
C VAL A 32 -13.83 -18.57 15.34
N GLU A 33 -12.59 -18.50 15.82
CA GLU A 33 -11.93 -17.29 16.31
C GLU A 33 -10.86 -16.88 15.30
N ILE A 34 -10.93 -15.66 14.76
CA ILE A 34 -10.04 -15.17 13.73
C ILE A 34 -9.12 -14.10 14.32
N THR A 35 -7.81 -14.28 14.17
CA THR A 35 -6.81 -13.24 14.39
C THR A 35 -6.28 -12.81 13.04
N LEU A 36 -6.61 -11.58 12.61
CA LEU A 36 -6.10 -10.97 11.39
C LEU A 36 -4.90 -10.11 11.76
N ILE A 37 -3.73 -10.47 11.25
CA ILE A 37 -2.46 -9.79 11.52
C ILE A 37 -2.05 -9.03 10.27
N ASP A 38 -1.74 -7.74 10.42
CA ASP A 38 -1.23 -6.92 9.33
C ASP A 38 -0.16 -5.96 9.87
N ARG A 39 0.86 -5.67 9.04
CA ARG A 39 1.93 -4.71 9.37
C ARG A 39 1.43 -3.27 9.36
N THR A 40 0.32 -3.02 8.68
CA THR A 40 -0.39 -1.75 8.69
C THR A 40 -1.75 -1.91 9.35
N ASN A 41 -2.34 -0.84 9.83
CA ASN A 41 -3.64 -0.92 10.50
C ASN A 41 -4.82 -0.62 9.56
N HIS A 42 -4.60 -0.70 8.24
CA HIS A 42 -5.60 -0.34 7.24
C HIS A 42 -5.60 -1.31 6.06
N HIS A 43 -6.77 -1.46 5.44
CA HIS A 43 -6.92 -2.05 4.11
C HIS A 43 -6.70 -0.97 3.06
N LEU A 44 -5.81 -1.22 2.13
CA LEU A 44 -5.50 -0.31 1.03
C LEU A 44 -6.16 -0.79 -0.26
N PHE A 45 -6.98 0.07 -0.88
CA PHE A 45 -7.52 -0.17 -2.21
C PHE A 45 -6.48 0.21 -3.28
N GLN A 46 -5.52 -0.67 -3.49
CA GLN A 46 -4.36 -0.45 -4.38
C GLN A 46 -4.69 0.01 -5.81
N PRO A 47 -5.79 -0.39 -6.46
CA PRO A 47 -6.09 0.09 -7.81
C PRO A 47 -6.18 1.61 -7.96
N LEU A 48 -6.49 2.34 -6.90
CA LEU A 48 -6.55 3.81 -6.91
C LEU A 48 -5.31 4.48 -6.30
N LEU A 49 -4.26 3.73 -6.00
CA LEU A 49 -3.07 4.28 -5.35
C LEU A 49 -2.34 5.30 -6.23
N TYR A 50 -2.37 5.14 -7.56
CA TYR A 50 -1.80 6.10 -8.50
C TYR A 50 -2.47 7.49 -8.38
N GLN A 51 -3.76 7.56 -8.04
CA GLN A 51 -4.45 8.84 -7.84
C GLN A 51 -3.98 9.55 -6.55
N VAL A 52 -3.56 8.81 -5.54
CA VAL A 52 -2.91 9.42 -4.36
C VAL A 52 -1.51 9.92 -4.74
N ALA A 53 -0.76 9.16 -5.52
CA ALA A 53 0.57 9.52 -6.00
C ALA A 53 0.55 10.75 -6.93
N THR A 54 -0.55 11.00 -7.62
CA THR A 54 -0.74 12.16 -8.53
C THR A 54 -1.61 13.27 -7.93
N ALA A 55 -1.84 13.24 -6.61
CA ALA A 55 -2.63 14.23 -5.87
C ALA A 55 -4.14 14.30 -6.24
N GLY A 56 -4.66 13.37 -7.03
CA GLY A 56 -6.08 13.31 -7.41
C GLY A 56 -6.99 12.82 -6.28
N LEU A 57 -6.49 11.99 -5.37
CA LEU A 57 -7.22 11.50 -4.21
C LEU A 57 -6.43 11.70 -2.90
N SER A 58 -7.17 11.78 -1.80
CA SER A 58 -6.57 11.70 -0.46
C SER A 58 -6.38 10.25 -0.03
N ALA A 59 -5.34 9.96 0.78
CA ALA A 59 -5.11 8.62 1.30
C ALA A 59 -6.31 8.01 2.05
N PRO A 60 -7.05 8.75 2.91
CA PRO A 60 -8.25 8.23 3.56
C PRO A 60 -9.36 7.77 2.60
N SER A 61 -9.36 8.24 1.34
CA SER A 61 -10.36 7.84 0.35
C SER A 61 -10.18 6.39 -0.10
N ILE A 62 -8.98 5.84 0.03
CA ILE A 62 -8.62 4.48 -0.42
C ILE A 62 -8.04 3.59 0.68
N ALA A 63 -7.82 4.14 1.89
CA ALA A 63 -7.27 3.41 3.03
C ALA A 63 -8.27 3.38 4.19
N ALA A 64 -8.90 2.23 4.40
CA ALA A 64 -9.89 2.05 5.46
C ALA A 64 -9.27 1.34 6.68
N PRO A 65 -9.39 1.89 7.90
CA PRO A 65 -8.87 1.24 9.10
C PRO A 65 -9.42 -0.19 9.27
N ALA A 66 -8.54 -1.19 9.46
CA ALA A 66 -8.93 -2.59 9.57
C ALA A 66 -9.97 -2.81 10.68
N ARG A 67 -9.76 -2.22 11.86
CA ARG A 67 -10.72 -2.31 12.98
C ARG A 67 -12.09 -1.72 12.66
N PHE A 68 -12.14 -0.69 11.82
CA PHE A 68 -13.41 -0.12 11.38
C PHE A 68 -14.16 -1.07 10.43
N LEU A 69 -13.47 -1.75 9.52
CA LEU A 69 -14.07 -2.72 8.59
C LEU A 69 -14.71 -3.89 9.35
N PHE A 70 -14.05 -4.38 10.41
CA PHE A 70 -14.53 -5.52 11.19
C PHE A 70 -15.32 -5.17 12.45
N ARG A 71 -15.65 -3.89 12.71
CA ARG A 71 -16.33 -3.44 13.94
C ARG A 71 -17.65 -4.15 14.27
N ARG A 72 -18.30 -4.75 13.28
CA ARG A 72 -19.55 -5.52 13.42
C ARG A 72 -19.35 -7.02 13.31
N GLN A 73 -18.13 -7.51 13.15
CA GLN A 73 -17.80 -8.92 13.05
C GLN A 73 -17.15 -9.39 14.36
N ARG A 74 -17.91 -10.13 15.19
CA ARG A 74 -17.51 -10.44 16.56
C ARG A 74 -16.42 -11.52 16.66
N ASN A 75 -16.25 -12.34 15.65
CA ASN A 75 -15.26 -13.41 15.64
C ASN A 75 -13.91 -13.02 15.03
N VAL A 76 -13.66 -11.71 14.76
CA VAL A 76 -12.40 -11.18 14.25
C VAL A 76 -11.76 -10.26 15.27
N THR A 77 -10.50 -10.53 15.58
CA THR A 77 -9.58 -9.62 16.28
C THR A 77 -8.52 -9.15 15.28
N THR A 78 -8.31 -7.84 15.17
CA THR A 78 -7.25 -7.28 14.32
C THR A 78 -6.03 -6.98 15.17
N LEU A 79 -4.87 -7.50 14.77
CA LEU A 79 -3.58 -7.30 15.42
C LEU A 79 -2.63 -6.57 14.47
N LEU A 80 -2.04 -5.47 14.95
CA LEU A 80 -0.95 -4.78 14.25
C LEU A 80 0.35 -5.52 14.59
N GLY A 81 1.05 -6.01 13.58
CA GLY A 81 2.32 -6.70 13.77
C GLY A 81 2.94 -7.11 12.45
N ASP A 82 4.24 -7.12 12.40
CA ASP A 82 5.00 -7.66 11.27
C ASP A 82 5.34 -9.13 11.55
N VAL A 83 4.91 -10.01 10.64
CA VAL A 83 5.15 -11.44 10.72
C VAL A 83 6.52 -11.73 10.12
N VAL A 84 7.41 -12.28 10.93
CA VAL A 84 8.79 -12.58 10.52
C VAL A 84 9.04 -14.06 10.30
N ASP A 85 8.21 -14.96 10.90
CA ASP A 85 8.35 -16.40 10.74
C ASP A 85 7.03 -17.15 10.96
N ILE A 86 6.95 -18.37 10.43
CA ILE A 86 5.85 -19.32 10.61
C ILE A 86 6.41 -20.63 11.12
N ASP A 87 6.27 -20.89 12.41
CA ASP A 87 6.61 -22.16 13.03
C ASP A 87 5.50 -23.20 12.77
N VAL A 88 5.66 -23.95 11.69
CA VAL A 88 4.68 -24.95 11.27
C VAL A 88 4.58 -26.10 12.27
N ALA A 89 5.70 -26.47 12.92
CA ALA A 89 5.73 -27.59 13.88
C ALA A 89 4.93 -27.25 15.15
N GLN A 90 5.04 -26.02 15.62
CA GLN A 90 4.32 -25.50 16.79
C GLN A 90 2.98 -24.86 16.43
N ARG A 91 2.64 -24.78 15.15
CA ARG A 91 1.46 -24.07 14.63
C ARG A 91 1.34 -22.66 15.23
N ALA A 92 2.39 -21.87 15.07
CA ALA A 92 2.45 -20.50 15.57
C ALA A 92 3.04 -19.56 14.52
N VAL A 93 2.48 -18.38 14.43
CA VAL A 93 3.05 -17.24 13.69
C VAL A 93 3.91 -16.45 14.66
N VAL A 94 5.11 -16.04 14.23
CA VAL A 94 6.06 -15.27 15.04
C VAL A 94 6.08 -13.82 14.54
N LEU A 95 5.88 -12.88 15.46
CA LEU A 95 5.95 -11.46 15.18
C LEU A 95 7.37 -10.91 15.44
N GLU A 96 7.69 -9.77 14.85
CA GLU A 96 9.00 -9.11 15.00
C GLU A 96 9.37 -8.84 16.49
N ASN A 97 8.39 -8.56 17.33
CA ASN A 97 8.58 -8.36 18.78
C ASN A 97 8.78 -9.66 19.57
N GLY A 98 8.83 -10.81 18.91
CA GLY A 98 8.96 -12.14 19.52
C GLY A 98 7.63 -12.74 20.01
N GLU A 99 6.51 -12.05 19.90
CA GLU A 99 5.20 -12.61 20.24
C GLU A 99 4.85 -13.77 19.30
N ARG A 100 4.22 -14.82 19.88
CA ARG A 100 3.81 -16.01 19.13
C ARG A 100 2.28 -16.14 19.17
N VAL A 101 1.67 -16.20 17.99
CA VAL A 101 0.22 -16.35 17.84
C VAL A 101 -0.08 -17.75 17.34
N SER A 102 -0.70 -18.59 18.20
CA SER A 102 -1.04 -19.97 17.85
C SER A 102 -2.26 -20.05 16.94
N TYR A 103 -2.29 -21.05 16.05
CA TYR A 103 -3.40 -21.31 15.13
C TYR A 103 -3.72 -22.80 14.99
N ASP A 104 -4.97 -23.11 14.68
CA ASP A 104 -5.40 -24.40 14.14
C ASP A 104 -5.33 -24.39 12.60
N HIS A 105 -5.67 -23.25 11.99
CA HIS A 105 -5.60 -23.01 10.56
C HIS A 105 -4.93 -21.67 10.27
N LEU A 106 -4.12 -21.64 9.22
CA LEU A 106 -3.41 -20.44 8.78
C LEU A 106 -3.79 -20.08 7.33
N ILE A 107 -4.09 -18.81 7.11
CA ILE A 107 -4.29 -18.22 5.78
C ILE A 107 -3.19 -17.20 5.55
N VAL A 108 -2.34 -17.43 4.54
CA VAL A 108 -1.29 -16.49 4.14
C VAL A 108 -1.80 -15.64 2.99
N ALA A 109 -2.08 -14.37 3.27
CA ALA A 109 -2.57 -13.37 2.33
C ALA A 109 -1.67 -12.12 2.29
N ALA A 110 -0.35 -12.33 2.44
CA ALA A 110 0.65 -11.27 2.58
C ALA A 110 0.82 -10.39 1.33
N GLY A 111 0.21 -10.77 0.20
CA GLY A 111 0.32 -10.03 -1.06
C GLY A 111 1.68 -10.20 -1.73
N ALA A 112 2.01 -9.23 -2.58
CA ALA A 112 3.29 -9.15 -3.28
C ALA A 112 3.79 -7.71 -3.30
N THR A 113 5.10 -7.54 -3.33
CA THR A 113 5.77 -6.26 -3.52
C THR A 113 6.38 -6.17 -4.92
N HIS A 114 6.87 -5.00 -5.29
CA HIS A 114 7.67 -4.82 -6.50
C HIS A 114 9.05 -5.47 -6.35
N SER A 115 9.68 -5.76 -7.46
CA SER A 115 11.04 -6.29 -7.51
C SER A 115 11.89 -5.47 -8.47
N TYR A 116 13.13 -5.22 -8.08
CA TYR A 116 14.13 -4.59 -8.93
C TYR A 116 15.08 -5.62 -9.58
N PHE A 117 14.72 -6.92 -9.51
CA PHE A 117 15.49 -8.02 -10.12
C PHE A 117 16.97 -8.05 -9.70
N GLY A 118 17.24 -7.76 -8.43
CA GLY A 118 18.59 -7.69 -7.86
C GLY A 118 19.30 -6.35 -8.03
N ASN A 119 18.59 -5.31 -8.52
CA ASN A 119 19.13 -3.95 -8.69
C ASN A 119 18.45 -2.98 -7.73
N ASP A 120 18.45 -3.30 -6.44
CA ASP A 120 17.71 -2.55 -5.41
C ASP A 120 18.16 -1.08 -5.28
N GLN A 121 19.37 -0.74 -5.75
CA GLN A 121 19.86 0.64 -5.86
C GLN A 121 18.99 1.52 -6.78
N TRP A 122 18.20 0.94 -7.68
CA TRP A 122 17.28 1.71 -8.53
C TRP A 122 16.12 2.32 -7.77
N ALA A 123 15.76 1.78 -6.60
CA ALA A 123 14.68 2.29 -5.76
C ALA A 123 14.81 3.79 -5.44
N THR A 124 16.04 4.28 -5.29
CA THR A 124 16.33 5.70 -5.01
C THR A 124 15.85 6.61 -6.15
N HIS A 125 15.94 6.15 -7.38
CA HIS A 125 15.61 6.93 -8.58
C HIS A 125 14.22 6.59 -9.12
N ALA A 126 13.81 5.33 -9.02
CA ALA A 126 12.55 4.81 -9.54
C ALA A 126 11.76 4.12 -8.41
N PRO A 127 11.11 4.88 -7.51
CA PRO A 127 10.33 4.29 -6.44
C PRO A 127 9.19 3.43 -7.00
N GLY A 128 8.93 2.29 -6.37
CA GLY A 128 7.76 1.47 -6.68
C GLY A 128 6.47 2.14 -6.22
N LEU A 129 5.32 1.56 -6.55
CA LEU A 129 4.02 2.06 -6.10
C LEU A 129 3.17 0.90 -5.57
N LYS A 130 3.30 0.63 -4.27
CA LYS A 130 2.59 -0.45 -3.57
C LYS A 130 2.01 -0.03 -2.23
N THR A 131 2.58 0.98 -1.58
CA THR A 131 2.19 1.48 -0.25
C THR A 131 1.77 2.95 -0.33
N LEU A 132 1.16 3.45 0.74
CA LEU A 132 0.85 4.89 0.85
C LEU A 132 2.12 5.72 0.91
N GLU A 133 3.17 5.22 1.56
CA GLU A 133 4.48 5.85 1.66
C GLU A 133 5.09 6.06 0.27
N ASP A 134 5.02 5.02 -0.58
CA ASP A 134 5.46 5.11 -1.99
C ASP A 134 4.67 6.20 -2.74
N ALA A 135 3.35 6.20 -2.57
CA ALA A 135 2.49 7.18 -3.22
C ALA A 135 2.80 8.62 -2.77
N PHE A 136 3.05 8.84 -1.49
CA PHE A 136 3.43 10.15 -0.96
C PHE A 136 4.80 10.60 -1.45
N GLU A 137 5.76 9.70 -1.55
CA GLU A 137 7.09 10.04 -2.09
C GLU A 137 7.01 10.40 -3.57
N ILE A 138 6.27 9.65 -4.38
CA ILE A 138 6.05 9.98 -5.79
C ILE A 138 5.32 11.34 -5.91
N ARG A 139 4.24 11.54 -5.13
CA ARG A 139 3.51 12.81 -5.11
C ARG A 139 4.42 13.99 -4.79
N ARG A 140 5.26 13.86 -3.77
CA ARG A 140 6.21 14.89 -3.39
C ARG A 140 7.15 15.22 -4.54
N ARG A 141 7.72 14.21 -5.21
CA ARG A 141 8.64 14.40 -6.35
C ARG A 141 7.95 15.08 -7.53
N VAL A 142 6.76 14.63 -7.89
CA VAL A 142 5.99 15.18 -9.01
C VAL A 142 5.67 16.66 -8.77
N LEU A 143 5.10 16.99 -7.60
CA LEU A 143 4.73 18.38 -7.29
C LEU A 143 5.96 19.29 -7.21
N LEU A 144 7.06 18.83 -6.60
CA LEU A 144 8.29 19.62 -6.55
C LEU A 144 8.92 19.83 -7.94
N ALA A 145 8.78 18.87 -8.85
CA ALA A 145 9.27 19.02 -10.21
C ALA A 145 8.56 20.18 -10.93
N PHE A 146 7.23 20.27 -10.80
CA PHE A 146 6.47 21.39 -11.34
C PHE A 146 6.88 22.74 -10.71
N GLU A 147 7.05 22.80 -9.39
CA GLU A 147 7.51 24.00 -8.69
C GLU A 147 8.92 24.44 -9.15
N HIS A 148 9.81 23.51 -9.41
CA HIS A 148 11.13 23.83 -9.96
C HIS A 148 11.07 24.35 -11.39
N ALA A 149 10.23 23.74 -12.23
CA ALA A 149 10.01 24.21 -13.59
C ALA A 149 9.46 25.64 -13.61
N GLU A 150 8.49 25.95 -12.74
CA GLU A 150 7.88 27.28 -12.61
C GLU A 150 8.88 28.33 -12.16
N ARG A 151 9.67 28.02 -11.11
CA ARG A 151 10.74 28.95 -10.66
C ARG A 151 11.75 29.25 -11.74
N ASN A 152 12.11 28.26 -12.55
CA ASN A 152 13.06 28.45 -13.64
C ASN A 152 12.46 29.27 -14.79
N ALA A 153 11.12 29.18 -15.02
CA ALA A 153 10.43 30.03 -15.98
C ALA A 153 10.45 31.51 -15.60
N ASN A 154 10.20 31.78 -14.31
CA ASN A 154 10.07 33.14 -13.77
C ASN A 154 11.42 33.76 -13.35
N SER A 155 12.53 33.06 -13.59
CA SER A 155 13.87 33.57 -13.27
C SER A 155 14.29 34.62 -14.30
N THR A 156 14.62 35.82 -13.84
CA THR A 156 15.21 36.90 -14.67
C THR A 156 16.72 36.71 -14.91
N ALA A 157 17.30 35.60 -14.44
CA ALA A 157 18.70 35.30 -14.66
C ALA A 157 18.97 35.02 -16.14
N PRO A 158 20.14 35.47 -16.68
CA PRO A 158 20.48 35.28 -18.12
C PRO A 158 20.53 33.80 -18.55
N GLU A 159 20.57 32.88 -17.60
CA GLU A 159 20.62 31.42 -17.81
C GLU A 159 19.24 30.75 -17.71
N ALA A 160 18.17 31.51 -17.46
CA ALA A 160 16.78 31.00 -17.40
C ALA A 160 16.29 30.71 -18.84
N ASN A 161 16.79 29.62 -19.40
CA ASN A 161 16.43 29.18 -20.75
C ASN A 161 15.45 27.98 -20.64
N THR A 162 14.64 27.78 -21.66
CA THR A 162 13.75 26.62 -21.85
C THR A 162 14.47 25.30 -21.59
N ALA A 163 15.75 25.21 -21.93
CA ALA A 163 16.62 24.05 -21.66
C ALA A 163 16.74 23.69 -20.15
N THR A 164 16.46 24.61 -19.23
CA THR A 164 16.50 24.35 -17.78
C THR A 164 15.17 23.85 -17.19
N ARG A 165 14.06 23.97 -17.93
CA ARG A 165 12.71 23.48 -17.52
C ARG A 165 12.48 22.02 -17.91
N GLU A 166 12.91 21.63 -19.11
CA GLU A 166 12.64 20.33 -19.71
C GLU A 166 13.00 19.13 -18.81
N PRO A 167 14.17 19.11 -18.10
CA PRO A 167 14.48 18.02 -17.20
C PRO A 167 13.48 17.85 -16.06
N TRP A 168 12.89 18.95 -15.55
CA TRP A 168 11.89 18.92 -14.49
C TRP A 168 10.50 18.48 -14.95
N LEU A 169 10.19 18.67 -16.22
CA LEU A 169 8.91 18.31 -16.83
C LEU A 169 8.97 16.96 -17.57
N THR A 170 10.10 16.27 -17.49
CA THR A 170 10.27 14.95 -18.10
C THR A 170 10.09 13.85 -17.05
N PHE A 171 9.03 13.07 -17.18
CA PHE A 171 8.72 11.94 -16.29
C PHE A 171 8.90 10.63 -17.03
N ALA A 172 9.69 9.71 -16.46
CA ALA A 172 9.86 8.37 -16.98
C ALA A 172 9.02 7.39 -16.12
N VAL A 173 8.14 6.63 -16.77
CA VAL A 173 7.36 5.57 -16.12
C VAL A 173 7.90 4.23 -16.60
N ILE A 174 8.36 3.39 -15.64
CA ILE A 174 8.92 2.08 -15.95
C ILE A 174 7.85 1.02 -15.77
N GLY A 175 7.49 0.36 -16.89
CA GLY A 175 6.47 -0.66 -16.95
C GLY A 175 5.15 -0.18 -17.56
N ALA A 176 4.57 -1.01 -18.43
CA ALA A 176 3.34 -0.74 -19.17
C ALA A 176 2.15 -1.58 -18.66
N GLY A 177 2.17 -1.97 -17.38
CA GLY A 177 1.02 -2.55 -16.71
C GLY A 177 -0.06 -1.49 -16.40
N PRO A 178 -1.23 -1.89 -15.89
CA PRO A 178 -2.33 -0.95 -15.59
C PRO A 178 -1.88 0.28 -14.80
N THR A 179 -1.15 0.08 -13.71
CA THR A 179 -0.65 1.18 -12.86
C THR A 179 0.24 2.17 -13.62
N GLY A 180 1.12 1.68 -14.50
CA GLY A 180 2.00 2.55 -15.29
C GLY A 180 1.23 3.38 -16.32
N VAL A 181 0.26 2.78 -16.98
CA VAL A 181 -0.61 3.46 -17.95
C VAL A 181 -1.48 4.52 -17.27
N GLU A 182 -2.10 4.18 -16.14
CA GLU A 182 -2.92 5.09 -15.33
C GLU A 182 -2.09 6.26 -14.79
N MET A 183 -0.88 5.97 -14.29
CA MET A 183 0.05 7.00 -13.80
C MET A 183 0.43 7.96 -14.93
N ALA A 184 0.82 7.46 -16.10
CA ALA A 184 1.21 8.29 -17.24
C ALA A 184 0.05 9.17 -17.73
N GLY A 185 -1.16 8.61 -17.81
CA GLY A 185 -2.37 9.35 -18.17
C GLY A 185 -2.64 10.49 -17.19
N THR A 186 -2.61 10.23 -15.89
CA THR A 186 -2.90 11.25 -14.88
C THR A 186 -1.81 12.33 -14.82
N LEU A 187 -0.54 11.97 -14.99
CA LEU A 187 0.54 12.98 -15.10
C LEU A 187 0.33 13.92 -16.29
N ALA A 188 -0.08 13.37 -17.43
CA ALA A 188 -0.40 14.18 -18.62
C ALA A 188 -1.63 15.07 -18.40
N GLU A 189 -2.64 14.61 -17.67
CA GLU A 189 -3.81 15.43 -17.31
C GLU A 189 -3.43 16.59 -16.39
N ILE A 190 -2.62 16.35 -15.36
CA ILE A 190 -2.13 17.40 -14.47
C ILE A 190 -1.38 18.46 -15.27
N ALA A 191 -0.45 18.05 -16.13
CA ALA A 191 0.35 18.97 -16.94
C ALA A 191 -0.50 19.83 -17.88
N ARG A 192 -1.62 19.29 -18.41
CA ARG A 192 -2.46 19.99 -19.40
C ARG A 192 -3.58 20.84 -18.80
N HIS A 193 -4.13 20.41 -17.66
CA HIS A 193 -5.38 20.98 -17.14
C HIS A 193 -5.26 21.64 -15.76
N THR A 194 -4.22 21.31 -14.99
CA THR A 194 -4.06 21.84 -13.63
C THR A 194 -3.02 22.96 -13.58
N LEU A 195 -2.04 22.92 -14.48
CA LEU A 195 -1.05 23.99 -14.60
C LEU A 195 -1.60 25.05 -15.55
N PRO A 196 -1.42 26.35 -15.25
CA PRO A 196 -1.83 27.44 -16.16
C PRO A 196 -1.11 27.29 -17.51
N GLU A 197 -1.84 27.49 -18.60
CA GLU A 197 -1.24 27.74 -19.91
C GLU A 197 -0.61 29.14 -19.86
N GLU A 198 0.72 29.24 -19.95
CA GLU A 198 1.43 30.47 -20.29
C GLU A 198 1.65 30.59 -21.80
#